data_6d348e78d56458a87856f34d1364f68c
#
_entry.id   6d348e78d56458a87856f34d1364f68c
#
_cell.length_a   1.000
_cell.length_b   1.000
_cell.length_c   1.000
_cell.angle_alpha   90.00
_cell.angle_beta   90.00
_cell.angle_gamma   90.00
#
_symmetry.space_group_name_H-M   'P 1'
#
loop_
_entity.id
_entity.type
_entity.pdbx_description
1 polymer ?
#
loop_
_entity_poly.entity_id
_entity_poly.type
_entity_poly.pdbx_seq_one_letter_code
_entity_poly.pdbx_strand_id
1 'polypeptide(L)'
;MGQHARLQGPRLRSLPELRIPRYAWLLGMTTLCALCLITAAAAQDIASFEKRITLKKLNNGLTVLICERPEAPVFSFYTHVDAGSVQDPLDKTGLAHMFEHMAFKGTDTIGSKDYPAEKASLEKVEQAYAAYLRERDKPIDRDENKIKQLETAWQDAVKQANQYVIPNQFTEIIERNGGEDLNASTNYDETNYFYSLPANRFELWAYLESSRFMHPVMREFYKERNVVIEERRMRTDSNPIGRLLEQFTTAAFQASEYHRPTIGWMSDLNSFSATDAENFFNEYYIPSNMVLTVVGDVKAGEAMPIIEKYFGRIPSHEKPDERITNEPPQNSERRVVLQEMAQPLYLEGYHRPDYLSPDDAVYDGIADLMSEGRTSRLYRALVRDKKIASDAAGFTGLPGNKYAHLFAFYAFCMPGHKPDEMATAIHEEIDKLKTQDISNDELKMIKTRAKANLIRSLGSNSGLAFELGINQARYDDWRELFRQVDRIDKISKADIRRVANKTFTASNRTVGIIETAAPPSAQPSKGGE
;
A
#
# COMPACT_ATOMS: atom_id res chain seq x y z
N MET A 1 -8.87 -17.89 59.27
CA MET A 1 -10.31 -17.88 59.63
C MET A 1 -10.97 -16.98 58.60
N GLY A 2 -11.56 -17.39 57.53
CA GLY A 2 -12.47 -18.46 57.27
C GLY A 2 -13.90 -17.95 57.20
N GLN A 3 -14.43 -17.71 56.00
CA GLN A 3 -15.82 -18.11 55.70
C GLN A 3 -16.17 -17.80 54.25
N HIS A 4 -16.33 -18.86 53.49
CA HIS A 4 -16.95 -18.85 52.15
C HIS A 4 -18.47 -18.75 52.32
N ALA A 5 -19.10 -17.71 51.75
CA ALA A 5 -20.54 -17.65 51.57
C ALA A 5 -20.87 -18.03 50.12
N ARG A 6 -21.49 -19.21 49.92
CA ARG A 6 -22.14 -19.62 48.67
C ARG A 6 -23.49 -18.90 48.53
N LEU A 7 -23.62 -18.09 47.49
CA LEU A 7 -24.93 -17.57 47.06
C LEU A 7 -25.54 -18.58 46.07
N GLN A 8 -26.71 -19.12 46.48
CA GLN A 8 -27.59 -19.94 45.65
C GLN A 8 -28.39 -19.00 44.72
N GLY A 9 -28.28 -19.17 43.40
CA GLY A 9 -29.12 -18.49 42.41
C GLY A 9 -30.54 -19.11 42.34
N PRO A 10 -31.55 -18.34 41.91
CA PRO A 10 -32.93 -18.79 41.85
C PRO A 10 -33.16 -19.79 40.70
N ARG A 11 -33.99 -20.81 41.00
CA ARG A 11 -34.44 -21.82 40.02
C ARG A 11 -35.35 -21.19 38.97
N LEU A 12 -34.94 -21.30 37.70
CA LEU A 12 -35.76 -20.98 36.52
C LEU A 12 -36.90 -22.01 36.40
N ARG A 13 -38.13 -21.55 36.40
CA ARG A 13 -39.32 -22.34 36.05
C ARG A 13 -39.29 -22.62 34.54
N SER A 14 -39.52 -23.87 34.17
CA SER A 14 -39.64 -24.36 32.80
C SER A 14 -40.82 -23.68 32.08
N LEU A 15 -40.55 -22.99 31.00
CA LEU A 15 -41.54 -22.53 30.02
C LEU A 15 -41.98 -23.71 29.12
N PRO A 16 -43.25 -23.76 28.67
CA PRO A 16 -43.75 -24.85 27.84
C PRO A 16 -43.09 -24.81 26.44
N GLU A 17 -42.71 -26.00 25.94
CA GLU A 17 -42.18 -26.21 24.60
C GLU A 17 -43.20 -25.79 23.51
N LEU A 18 -42.94 -24.69 22.83
CA LEU A 18 -43.61 -24.36 21.56
C LEU A 18 -43.09 -25.28 20.47
N ARG A 19 -43.85 -26.31 20.12
CA ARG A 19 -43.58 -27.16 18.95
C ARG A 19 -43.86 -26.34 17.67
N ILE A 20 -42.80 -25.76 17.11
CA ILE A 20 -42.85 -25.16 15.78
C ILE A 20 -42.83 -26.30 14.74
N PRO A 21 -43.77 -26.35 13.79
CA PRO A 21 -43.81 -27.42 12.77
C PRO A 21 -42.51 -27.40 11.94
N ARG A 22 -41.90 -28.57 11.71
CA ARG A 22 -40.66 -28.72 10.93
C ARG A 22 -40.67 -28.08 9.56
N TYR A 23 -41.83 -27.81 8.98
CA TYR A 23 -42.01 -27.14 7.69
C TYR A 23 -41.82 -25.62 7.74
N ALA A 24 -41.98 -24.96 8.90
CA ALA A 24 -41.74 -23.51 9.01
C ALA A 24 -40.26 -23.13 8.94
N TRP A 25 -39.36 -24.02 9.34
CA TRP A 25 -37.92 -23.82 9.26
C TRP A 25 -37.40 -23.93 7.83
N LEU A 26 -37.95 -24.86 7.04
CA LEU A 26 -37.58 -25.02 5.61
C LEU A 26 -38.03 -23.83 4.75
N LEU A 27 -39.22 -23.27 5.01
CA LEU A 27 -39.67 -22.08 4.30
C LEU A 27 -38.90 -20.83 4.71
N GLY A 28 -38.51 -20.66 5.97
CA GLY A 28 -37.70 -19.54 6.44
C GLY A 28 -36.28 -19.57 5.87
N MET A 29 -35.64 -20.73 5.81
CA MET A 29 -34.29 -20.88 5.21
C MET A 29 -34.28 -20.67 3.72
N THR A 30 -35.31 -21.16 2.99
CA THR A 30 -35.39 -20.96 1.53
C THR A 30 -35.68 -19.50 1.18
N THR A 31 -36.49 -18.79 1.96
CA THR A 31 -36.73 -17.34 1.76
C THR A 31 -35.50 -16.52 2.10
N LEU A 32 -34.78 -16.85 3.17
CA LEU A 32 -33.54 -16.15 3.55
C LEU A 32 -32.42 -16.39 2.51
N CYS A 33 -32.26 -17.62 2.02
CA CYS A 33 -31.32 -17.94 0.93
C CYS A 33 -31.71 -17.26 -0.40
N ALA A 34 -33.01 -17.18 -0.72
CA ALA A 34 -33.48 -16.49 -1.91
C ALA A 34 -33.26 -14.97 -1.81
N LEU A 35 -33.48 -14.35 -0.64
CA LEU A 35 -33.17 -12.94 -0.40
C LEU A 35 -31.64 -12.66 -0.50
N CYS A 36 -30.80 -13.53 0.07
CA CYS A 36 -29.35 -13.40 -0.05
C CYS A 36 -28.84 -13.58 -1.49
N LEU A 37 -29.46 -14.45 -2.28
CA LEU A 37 -29.12 -14.64 -3.70
C LEU A 37 -29.56 -13.46 -4.56
N ILE A 38 -30.71 -12.83 -4.27
CA ILE A 38 -31.19 -11.64 -4.99
C ILE A 38 -30.31 -10.41 -4.67
N THR A 39 -29.88 -10.25 -3.41
CA THR A 39 -28.97 -9.13 -3.04
C THR A 39 -27.56 -9.34 -3.60
N ALA A 40 -27.05 -10.58 -3.68
CA ALA A 40 -25.76 -10.86 -4.28
C ALA A 40 -25.75 -10.66 -5.80
N ALA A 41 -26.84 -10.99 -6.49
CA ALA A 41 -26.99 -10.73 -7.93
C ALA A 41 -27.08 -9.22 -8.25
N ALA A 42 -27.75 -8.42 -7.42
CA ALA A 42 -27.84 -6.97 -7.60
C ALA A 42 -26.50 -6.25 -7.34
N ALA A 43 -25.61 -6.81 -6.51
CA ALA A 43 -24.31 -6.20 -6.22
C ALA A 43 -23.27 -6.38 -7.34
N GLN A 44 -23.51 -7.25 -8.31
CA GLN A 44 -22.61 -7.53 -9.44
C GLN A 44 -23.06 -6.89 -10.77
N ASP A 45 -24.15 -6.18 -10.79
CA ASP A 45 -24.68 -5.55 -12.01
C ASP A 45 -24.05 -4.17 -12.22
N ILE A 46 -23.15 -4.07 -13.21
CA ILE A 46 -22.55 -2.79 -13.64
C ILE A 46 -23.62 -1.72 -13.83
N ALA A 47 -24.76 -2.06 -14.45
CA ALA A 47 -25.84 -1.12 -14.70
C ALA A 47 -26.46 -0.54 -13.41
N SER A 48 -26.43 -1.25 -12.31
CA SER A 48 -26.88 -0.73 -11.00
C SER A 48 -25.88 0.27 -10.41
N PHE A 49 -24.57 0.07 -10.64
CA PHE A 49 -23.53 1.00 -10.22
C PHE A 49 -23.52 2.26 -11.10
N GLU A 50 -23.68 2.13 -12.41
CA GLU A 50 -23.73 3.28 -13.33
C GLU A 50 -24.79 4.32 -12.94
N LYS A 51 -25.90 3.87 -12.36
CA LYS A 51 -26.96 4.78 -11.88
C LYS A 51 -26.58 5.57 -10.61
N ARG A 52 -25.60 5.09 -9.85
CA ARG A 52 -25.17 5.68 -8.59
C ARG A 52 -23.84 6.40 -8.70
N ILE A 53 -23.13 6.23 -9.82
CA ILE A 53 -21.81 6.80 -10.02
C ILE A 53 -21.92 8.03 -10.91
N THR A 54 -21.39 9.14 -10.41
CA THR A 54 -21.16 10.36 -11.18
C THR A 54 -19.66 10.54 -11.36
N LEU A 55 -19.21 10.53 -12.61
CA LEU A 55 -17.82 10.81 -13.01
C LEU A 55 -17.77 12.20 -13.66
N LYS A 56 -16.86 13.06 -13.21
CA LYS A 56 -16.63 14.38 -13.77
C LYS A 56 -15.15 14.74 -13.74
N LYS A 57 -14.64 15.26 -14.84
CA LYS A 57 -13.34 15.92 -14.89
C LYS A 57 -13.55 17.41 -14.72
N LEU A 58 -12.90 18.01 -13.71
CA LEU A 58 -12.97 19.44 -13.42
C LEU A 58 -12.14 20.22 -14.45
N ASN A 59 -12.37 21.53 -14.52
CA ASN A 59 -11.67 22.43 -15.46
C ASN A 59 -10.13 22.46 -15.21
N ASN A 60 -9.69 22.20 -13.98
CA ASN A 60 -8.27 22.12 -13.64
C ASN A 60 -7.67 20.71 -13.88
N GLY A 61 -8.44 19.77 -14.42
CA GLY A 61 -7.96 18.44 -14.76
C GLY A 61 -8.22 17.35 -13.73
N LEU A 62 -8.65 17.69 -12.49
CA LEU A 62 -8.97 16.70 -11.46
C LEU A 62 -10.13 15.80 -11.91
N THR A 63 -9.91 14.50 -11.84
CA THR A 63 -10.97 13.51 -12.05
C THR A 63 -11.69 13.22 -10.74
N VAL A 64 -13.01 13.44 -10.71
CA VAL A 64 -13.86 13.22 -9.53
C VAL A 64 -14.86 12.12 -9.80
N LEU A 65 -14.93 11.15 -8.90
CA LEU A 65 -15.89 10.06 -8.93
C LEU A 65 -16.69 10.07 -7.63
N ILE A 66 -18.03 10.14 -7.73
CA ILE A 66 -18.95 10.06 -6.58
C ILE A 66 -19.83 8.84 -6.76
N CYS A 67 -19.85 7.95 -5.76
CA CYS A 67 -20.77 6.81 -5.68
C CYS A 67 -21.76 7.02 -4.52
N GLU A 68 -23.03 7.25 -4.85
CA GLU A 68 -24.09 7.44 -3.86
C GLU A 68 -24.42 6.12 -3.16
N ARG A 69 -24.30 6.11 -1.83
CA ARG A 69 -24.56 4.95 -0.97
C ARG A 69 -25.13 5.37 0.37
N PRO A 70 -26.47 5.59 0.47
CA PRO A 70 -27.12 6.20 1.63
C PRO A 70 -27.48 5.22 2.75
N GLU A 71 -26.84 4.03 2.85
CA GLU A 71 -27.17 3.03 3.85
C GLU A 71 -26.75 3.43 5.29
N ALA A 72 -25.79 4.34 5.43
CA ALA A 72 -25.35 4.89 6.70
C ALA A 72 -24.97 6.37 6.52
N PRO A 73 -25.18 7.25 7.53
CA PRO A 73 -24.93 8.70 7.40
C PRO A 73 -23.42 9.05 7.46
N VAL A 74 -22.62 8.33 6.71
CA VAL A 74 -21.16 8.48 6.62
C VAL A 74 -20.71 8.41 5.17
N PHE A 75 -19.58 9.01 4.89
CA PHE A 75 -18.88 8.81 3.62
C PHE A 75 -17.41 8.51 3.85
N SER A 76 -16.82 7.79 2.91
CA SER A 76 -15.39 7.57 2.81
C SER A 76 -14.89 8.20 1.51
N PHE A 77 -13.67 8.65 1.49
CA PHE A 77 -13.04 9.08 0.25
C PHE A 77 -11.69 8.41 0.06
N TYR A 78 -11.22 8.46 -1.17
CA TYR A 78 -9.91 8.00 -1.59
C TYR A 78 -9.35 8.99 -2.59
N THR A 79 -8.27 9.67 -2.24
CA THR A 79 -7.53 10.53 -3.15
C THR A 79 -6.29 9.77 -3.61
N HIS A 80 -6.27 9.44 -4.88
CA HIS A 80 -5.14 8.83 -5.55
C HIS A 80 -4.31 9.91 -6.23
N VAL A 81 -3.01 9.87 -6.02
CA VAL A 81 -2.01 10.69 -6.72
C VAL A 81 -1.10 9.74 -7.49
N ASP A 82 -1.03 9.90 -8.81
CA ASP A 82 -0.20 9.06 -9.70
C ASP A 82 1.29 9.47 -9.58
N ALA A 83 1.81 9.39 -8.36
CA ALA A 83 3.19 9.65 -7.99
C ALA A 83 3.59 8.80 -6.79
N GLY A 84 4.59 7.97 -6.95
CA GLY A 84 5.20 7.14 -5.94
C GLY A 84 6.73 7.24 -6.00
N SER A 85 7.42 6.28 -5.40
CA SER A 85 8.89 6.35 -5.31
C SER A 85 9.62 6.17 -6.64
N VAL A 86 8.97 5.70 -7.71
CA VAL A 86 9.57 5.68 -9.05
C VAL A 86 9.81 7.08 -9.60
N GLN A 87 9.06 8.09 -9.13
CA GLN A 87 9.23 9.49 -9.49
C GLN A 87 10.30 10.21 -8.65
N ASP A 88 10.84 9.58 -7.59
CA ASP A 88 11.90 10.18 -6.80
C ASP A 88 13.10 10.54 -7.69
N PRO A 89 13.66 11.77 -7.60
CA PRO A 89 14.87 12.11 -8.31
C PRO A 89 16.05 11.20 -7.91
N LEU A 90 17.03 11.06 -8.79
CA LEU A 90 18.32 10.46 -8.43
C LEU A 90 18.89 11.22 -7.23
N ASP A 91 19.53 10.54 -6.30
CA ASP A 91 20.11 11.09 -5.06
C ASP A 91 19.09 11.64 -4.04
N LYS A 92 17.77 11.45 -4.28
CA LYS A 92 16.68 11.94 -3.42
C LYS A 92 15.61 10.87 -3.18
N THR A 93 15.99 9.60 -3.15
CA THR A 93 15.04 8.50 -2.91
C THR A 93 14.36 8.64 -1.54
N GLY A 94 13.05 8.38 -1.49
CA GLY A 94 12.22 8.54 -0.30
C GLY A 94 11.44 9.85 -0.24
N LEU A 95 11.54 10.74 -1.26
CA LEU A 95 10.80 12.01 -1.28
C LEU A 95 9.30 11.82 -1.38
N ALA A 96 8.82 10.88 -2.19
CA ALA A 96 7.40 10.56 -2.28
C ALA A 96 6.83 10.15 -0.90
N HIS A 97 7.53 9.27 -0.19
CA HIS A 97 7.16 8.84 1.15
C HIS A 97 7.28 9.97 2.17
N MET A 98 8.34 10.76 2.08
CA MET A 98 8.49 11.94 2.95
C MET A 98 7.34 12.94 2.76
N PHE A 99 6.89 13.17 1.52
CA PHE A 99 5.77 14.07 1.27
C PHE A 99 4.45 13.51 1.82
N GLU A 100 4.25 12.20 1.81
CA GLU A 100 3.10 11.58 2.50
C GLU A 100 3.01 12.06 3.95
N HIS A 101 4.13 12.01 4.70
CA HIS A 101 4.20 12.50 6.09
C HIS A 101 3.91 14.01 6.18
N MET A 102 4.44 14.79 5.25
CA MET A 102 4.27 16.25 5.24
C MET A 102 2.83 16.67 4.95
N ALA A 103 2.06 15.88 4.24
CA ALA A 103 0.65 16.17 3.91
C ALA A 103 -0.27 16.26 5.15
N PHE A 104 0.17 15.80 6.33
CA PHE A 104 -0.56 15.89 7.60
C PHE A 104 -0.08 17.05 8.49
N LYS A 105 0.93 17.82 8.07
CA LYS A 105 1.49 18.92 8.87
C LYS A 105 0.69 20.21 8.79
N GLY A 106 -0.38 20.22 8.00
CA GLY A 106 -1.29 21.34 7.84
C GLY A 106 -0.89 22.29 6.70
N THR A 107 -1.46 23.47 6.72
CA THR A 107 -1.43 24.44 5.63
C THR A 107 -1.01 25.83 6.13
N ASP A 108 -1.11 26.83 5.28
CA ASP A 108 -0.94 28.24 5.64
C ASP A 108 -1.98 28.76 6.66
N THR A 109 -3.12 28.06 6.78
CA THR A 109 -4.22 28.42 7.71
C THR A 109 -4.41 27.44 8.86
N ILE A 110 -3.81 26.25 8.80
CA ILE A 110 -3.93 25.17 9.79
C ILE A 110 -2.53 24.73 10.23
N GLY A 111 -2.28 24.67 11.54
CA GLY A 111 -1.02 24.20 12.11
C GLY A 111 -0.05 25.32 12.48
N SER A 112 -0.43 26.58 12.32
CA SER A 112 0.40 27.75 12.68
C SER A 112 -0.34 28.71 13.60
N LYS A 113 0.41 29.31 14.54
CA LYS A 113 -0.07 30.42 15.37
C LYS A 113 0.02 31.77 14.63
N ASP A 114 1.02 31.91 13.74
CA ASP A 114 1.30 33.09 12.93
C ASP A 114 2.06 32.62 11.68
N TYR A 115 1.34 32.35 10.60
CA TYR A 115 1.94 31.81 9.39
C TYR A 115 2.92 32.75 8.69
N PRO A 116 2.67 34.08 8.56
CA PRO A 116 3.66 35.01 8.01
C PRO A 116 5.01 34.96 8.74
N ALA A 117 5.00 34.94 10.08
CA ALA A 117 6.22 34.83 10.89
C ALA A 117 6.86 33.44 10.80
N GLU A 118 6.05 32.38 10.76
CA GLU A 118 6.50 31.00 10.53
C GLU A 118 7.21 30.87 9.17
N LYS A 119 6.60 31.36 8.10
CA LYS A 119 7.17 31.34 6.74
C LYS A 119 8.56 31.98 6.69
N ALA A 120 8.68 33.17 7.24
CA ALA A 120 9.98 33.87 7.31
C ALA A 120 11.03 33.11 8.13
N SER A 121 10.59 32.32 9.13
CA SER A 121 11.47 31.48 9.94
C SER A 121 11.86 30.20 9.19
N LEU A 122 10.93 29.57 8.45
CA LEU A 122 11.21 28.40 7.60
C LEU A 122 12.20 28.74 6.47
N GLU A 123 12.12 29.92 5.87
CA GLU A 123 13.09 30.39 4.88
C GLU A 123 14.51 30.47 5.48
N LYS A 124 14.65 30.91 6.76
CA LYS A 124 15.95 30.91 7.46
C LYS A 124 16.45 29.50 7.75
N VAL A 125 15.54 28.56 8.07
CA VAL A 125 15.89 27.16 8.25
C VAL A 125 16.52 26.60 6.98
N GLU A 126 15.90 26.82 5.81
CA GLU A 126 16.40 26.35 4.52
C GLU A 126 17.75 26.98 4.15
N GLN A 127 17.93 28.27 4.39
CA GLN A 127 19.21 28.94 4.16
C GLN A 127 20.32 28.37 5.03
N ALA A 128 20.05 28.14 6.32
CA ALA A 128 21.00 27.56 7.25
C ALA A 128 21.34 26.12 6.91
N TYR A 129 20.33 25.30 6.53
CA TYR A 129 20.52 23.93 6.10
C TYR A 129 21.35 23.84 4.81
N ALA A 130 21.05 24.66 3.83
CA ALA A 130 21.83 24.73 2.59
C ALA A 130 23.30 25.13 2.84
N ALA A 131 23.56 26.02 3.81
CA ALA A 131 24.92 26.40 4.20
C ALA A 131 25.65 25.21 4.87
N TYR A 132 24.95 24.49 5.75
CA TYR A 132 25.46 23.27 6.39
C TYR A 132 25.80 22.19 5.37
N LEU A 133 24.87 21.87 4.44
CA LEU A 133 25.11 20.86 3.40
C LEU A 133 26.30 21.22 2.51
N ARG A 134 26.42 22.47 2.07
CA ARG A 134 27.55 22.92 1.24
C ARG A 134 28.92 22.72 1.89
N GLU A 135 29.01 22.86 3.21
CA GLU A 135 30.28 22.60 3.91
C GLU A 135 30.49 21.11 4.17
N ARG A 136 29.43 20.41 4.63
CA ARG A 136 29.49 18.97 4.93
C ARG A 136 29.86 18.13 3.73
N ASP A 137 29.31 18.44 2.57
CA ASP A 137 29.43 17.63 1.36
C ASP A 137 30.59 18.04 0.44
N LYS A 138 31.47 18.92 0.90
CA LYS A 138 32.70 19.24 0.19
C LYS A 138 33.55 18.00 0.01
N PRO A 139 34.02 17.68 -1.20
CA PRO A 139 34.88 16.53 -1.45
C PRO A 139 36.29 16.68 -0.85
N ILE A 140 36.80 17.92 -0.76
CA ILE A 140 38.11 18.30 -0.22
C ILE A 140 38.01 19.57 0.59
N ASP A 141 38.98 19.82 1.47
CA ASP A 141 39.09 21.01 2.33
C ASP A 141 37.85 21.27 3.20
N ARG A 142 37.24 20.19 3.69
CA ARG A 142 36.10 20.22 4.61
C ARG A 142 36.55 20.64 6.01
N ASP A 143 35.92 21.70 6.55
CA ASP A 143 36.20 22.19 7.89
C ASP A 143 35.20 21.64 8.92
N GLU A 144 35.62 20.68 9.72
CA GLU A 144 34.80 20.02 10.75
C GLU A 144 34.30 21.00 11.85
N ASN A 145 35.05 22.04 12.18
CA ASN A 145 34.60 23.06 13.14
C ASN A 145 33.51 23.92 12.56
N LYS A 146 33.66 24.29 11.29
CA LYS A 146 32.65 25.05 10.55
C LYS A 146 31.38 24.24 10.34
N ILE A 147 31.48 22.94 10.06
CA ILE A 147 30.33 22.05 9.97
C ILE A 147 29.53 22.07 11.26
N LYS A 148 30.18 21.89 12.41
CA LYS A 148 29.52 21.93 13.73
C LYS A 148 28.84 23.28 14.01
N GLN A 149 29.49 24.39 13.64
CA GLN A 149 28.92 25.72 13.78
C GLN A 149 27.67 25.89 12.92
N LEU A 150 27.73 25.46 11.65
CA LEU A 150 26.61 25.55 10.71
C LEU A 150 25.46 24.60 11.12
N GLU A 151 25.76 23.42 11.61
CA GLU A 151 24.76 22.50 12.16
C GLU A 151 24.04 23.12 13.36
N THR A 152 24.78 23.72 14.30
CA THR A 152 24.18 24.42 15.45
C THR A 152 23.28 25.57 14.99
N ALA A 153 23.74 26.39 14.04
CA ALA A 153 22.98 27.50 13.51
C ALA A 153 21.69 27.04 12.81
N TRP A 154 21.75 25.93 12.07
CA TRP A 154 20.57 25.31 11.46
C TRP A 154 19.60 24.78 12.53
N GLN A 155 20.07 24.05 13.54
CA GLN A 155 19.23 23.53 14.64
C GLN A 155 18.55 24.66 15.42
N ASP A 156 19.24 25.76 15.66
CA ASP A 156 18.67 26.96 16.30
C ASP A 156 17.58 27.60 15.44
N ALA A 157 17.78 27.68 14.12
CA ALA A 157 16.76 28.16 13.18
C ALA A 157 15.51 27.25 13.21
N VAL A 158 15.68 25.92 13.20
CA VAL A 158 14.56 24.95 13.34
C VAL A 158 13.81 25.17 14.66
N LYS A 159 14.52 25.36 15.77
CA LYS A 159 13.91 25.64 17.08
C LYS A 159 13.10 26.94 17.08
N GLN A 160 13.58 27.96 16.40
CA GLN A 160 12.86 29.23 16.25
C GLN A 160 11.60 29.06 15.40
N ALA A 161 11.65 28.35 14.27
CA ALA A 161 10.50 28.10 13.43
C ALA A 161 9.40 27.31 14.19
N ASN A 162 9.80 26.31 14.97
CA ASN A 162 8.88 25.46 15.73
C ASN A 162 8.08 26.20 16.82
N GLN A 163 8.43 27.44 17.19
CA GLN A 163 7.64 28.25 18.14
C GLN A 163 6.26 28.61 17.60
N TYR A 164 6.12 28.69 16.28
CA TYR A 164 4.87 29.02 15.60
C TYR A 164 3.96 27.81 15.38
N VAL A 165 4.47 26.60 15.51
CA VAL A 165 3.73 25.37 15.21
C VAL A 165 2.63 25.11 16.25
N ILE A 166 1.45 24.72 15.76
CA ILE A 166 0.40 24.03 16.51
C ILE A 166 0.46 22.57 16.08
N PRO A 167 1.06 21.68 16.90
CA PRO A 167 1.28 20.30 16.50
C PRO A 167 -0.03 19.57 16.23
N ASN A 168 -0.04 18.70 15.21
CA ASN A 168 -1.14 17.78 14.87
C ASN A 168 -2.51 18.42 14.64
N GLN A 169 -2.60 19.77 14.50
CA GLN A 169 -3.87 20.47 14.38
C GLN A 169 -4.74 19.94 13.23
N PHE A 170 -4.14 19.58 12.10
CA PHE A 170 -4.86 19.04 10.95
C PHE A 170 -5.58 17.71 11.31
N THR A 171 -4.87 16.77 11.88
CA THR A 171 -5.38 15.48 12.34
C THR A 171 -6.43 15.65 13.44
N GLU A 172 -6.16 16.50 14.43
CA GLU A 172 -7.11 16.80 15.52
C GLU A 172 -8.44 17.36 15.03
N ILE A 173 -8.43 18.21 13.99
CA ILE A 173 -9.67 18.73 13.41
C ILE A 173 -10.49 17.58 12.82
N ILE A 174 -9.87 16.66 12.10
CA ILE A 174 -10.53 15.50 11.51
C ILE A 174 -11.14 14.61 12.62
N GLU A 175 -10.34 14.22 13.61
CA GLU A 175 -10.76 13.33 14.71
C GLU A 175 -11.89 13.93 15.54
N ARG A 176 -11.80 15.22 15.92
CA ARG A 176 -12.86 15.92 16.66
C ARG A 176 -14.17 16.05 15.89
N ASN A 177 -14.15 15.91 14.59
CA ASN A 177 -15.34 15.93 13.74
C ASN A 177 -15.82 14.53 13.34
N GLY A 178 -15.34 13.49 14.02
CA GLY A 178 -15.76 12.10 13.82
C GLY A 178 -15.05 11.41 12.66
N GLY A 179 -13.83 11.84 12.34
CA GLY A 179 -12.98 11.16 11.37
C GLY A 179 -12.48 9.83 11.92
N GLU A 180 -12.59 8.78 11.11
CA GLU A 180 -12.14 7.42 11.41
C GLU A 180 -11.25 6.90 10.30
N ASP A 181 -10.34 5.98 10.63
CA ASP A 181 -9.42 5.31 9.70
C ASP A 181 -8.51 6.28 8.92
N LEU A 182 -8.15 7.43 9.54
CA LEU A 182 -7.25 8.40 8.93
C LEU A 182 -5.90 7.78 8.65
N ASN A 183 -5.56 7.67 7.37
CA ASN A 183 -4.29 7.12 6.94
C ASN A 183 -3.88 7.62 5.54
N ALA A 184 -2.65 7.30 5.16
CA ALA A 184 -2.14 7.43 3.82
C ALA A 184 -1.22 6.25 3.50
N SER A 185 -0.84 6.10 2.26
CA SER A 185 0.12 5.08 1.83
C SER A 185 0.86 5.54 0.59
N THR A 186 2.16 5.33 0.60
CA THR A 186 3.03 5.50 -0.57
C THR A 186 3.63 4.17 -0.95
N ASN A 187 3.53 3.82 -2.21
CA ASN A 187 4.25 2.70 -2.79
C ASN A 187 5.12 3.16 -3.97
N TYR A 188 5.57 2.24 -4.78
CA TYR A 188 6.39 2.55 -5.94
C TYR A 188 5.68 3.41 -6.99
N ASP A 189 4.38 3.20 -7.16
CA ASP A 189 3.60 3.71 -8.28
C ASP A 189 2.73 4.93 -7.91
N GLU A 190 2.34 5.06 -6.64
CA GLU A 190 1.28 5.97 -6.24
C GLU A 190 1.35 6.38 -4.76
N THR A 191 0.75 7.52 -4.43
CA THR A 191 0.47 7.95 -3.06
C THR A 191 -1.02 8.17 -2.88
N ASN A 192 -1.57 7.68 -1.77
CA ASN A 192 -3.01 7.67 -1.52
C ASN A 192 -3.33 8.23 -0.15
N TYR A 193 -4.45 8.98 -0.06
CA TYR A 193 -4.97 9.58 1.18
C TYR A 193 -6.42 9.18 1.38
N PHE A 194 -6.79 8.73 2.57
CA PHE A 194 -8.14 8.26 2.85
C PHE A 194 -8.51 8.35 4.33
N TYR A 195 -9.77 8.58 4.60
CA TYR A 195 -10.46 8.43 5.88
C TYR A 195 -11.97 8.50 5.66
N SER A 196 -12.73 8.31 6.73
CA SER A 196 -14.19 8.39 6.73
C SER A 196 -14.68 9.51 7.63
N LEU A 197 -15.80 10.13 7.28
CA LEU A 197 -16.43 11.19 8.08
C LEU A 197 -17.96 11.03 8.08
N PRO A 198 -18.67 11.59 9.09
CA PRO A 198 -20.12 11.78 9.03
C PRO A 198 -20.52 12.64 7.81
N ALA A 199 -21.63 12.29 7.16
CA ALA A 199 -22.08 12.95 5.92
C ALA A 199 -22.26 14.47 6.08
N ASN A 200 -22.66 14.95 7.26
CA ASN A 200 -22.81 16.38 7.58
C ASN A 200 -21.49 17.14 7.73
N ARG A 201 -20.34 16.47 7.57
CA ARG A 201 -18.99 17.05 7.57
C ARG A 201 -18.38 17.18 6.17
N PHE A 202 -19.17 16.98 5.12
CA PHE A 202 -18.69 16.95 3.74
C PHE A 202 -17.99 18.24 3.31
N GLU A 203 -18.53 19.41 3.66
CA GLU A 203 -17.90 20.70 3.30
C GLU A 203 -16.60 20.95 4.11
N LEU A 204 -16.56 20.55 5.38
CA LEU A 204 -15.33 20.58 6.18
C LEU A 204 -14.24 19.70 5.55
N TRP A 205 -14.60 18.47 5.15
CA TRP A 205 -13.70 17.57 4.44
C TRP A 205 -13.16 18.23 3.16
N ALA A 206 -14.05 18.77 2.32
CA ALA A 206 -13.64 19.39 1.06
C ALA A 206 -12.67 20.56 1.28
N TYR A 207 -12.89 21.37 2.34
CA TYR A 207 -11.96 22.43 2.75
C TYR A 207 -10.61 21.86 3.16
N LEU A 208 -10.57 20.88 4.05
CA LEU A 208 -9.33 20.30 4.57
C LEU A 208 -8.51 19.64 3.47
N GLU A 209 -9.13 18.73 2.70
CA GLU A 209 -8.45 17.99 1.66
C GLU A 209 -7.95 18.87 0.52
N SER A 210 -8.77 19.82 0.05
CA SER A 210 -8.32 20.74 -0.99
C SER A 210 -7.18 21.65 -0.50
N SER A 211 -7.21 22.06 0.77
CA SER A 211 -6.18 22.94 1.36
C SER A 211 -4.82 22.25 1.44
N ARG A 212 -4.76 20.94 1.79
CA ARG A 212 -3.49 20.20 1.82
C ARG A 212 -2.82 20.09 0.45
N PHE A 213 -3.61 20.09 -0.64
CA PHE A 213 -3.10 20.02 -2.01
C PHE A 213 -2.95 21.40 -2.67
N MET A 214 -3.33 22.45 -2.00
CA MET A 214 -3.19 23.82 -2.52
C MET A 214 -2.08 24.60 -1.83
N HIS A 215 -1.94 24.44 -0.52
CA HIS A 215 -1.02 25.23 0.32
C HIS A 215 -0.32 24.39 1.40
N PRO A 216 0.34 23.27 1.04
CA PRO A 216 1.09 22.50 2.03
C PRO A 216 2.23 23.35 2.60
N VAL A 217 2.51 23.20 3.88
CA VAL A 217 3.62 23.88 4.53
C VAL A 217 4.59 22.86 5.09
N MET A 218 5.87 22.96 4.72
CA MET A 218 6.93 22.03 5.13
C MET A 218 7.39 22.29 6.58
N ARG A 219 6.45 22.53 7.50
CA ARG A 219 6.75 22.71 8.92
C ARG A 219 7.17 21.40 9.56
N GLU A 220 8.08 21.48 10.54
CA GLU A 220 8.67 20.30 11.20
C GLU A 220 9.36 19.31 10.23
N PHE A 221 9.71 19.71 9.00
CA PHE A 221 10.26 18.83 7.96
C PHE A 221 11.42 17.99 8.47
N TYR A 222 12.41 18.61 9.11
CA TYR A 222 13.61 17.91 9.58
C TYR A 222 13.34 16.99 10.79
N LYS A 223 12.29 17.27 11.55
CA LYS A 223 11.79 16.36 12.59
C LYS A 223 11.14 15.14 11.96
N GLU A 224 10.27 15.33 10.96
CA GLU A 224 9.63 14.23 10.24
C GLU A 224 10.64 13.41 9.44
N ARG A 225 11.62 14.02 8.83
CA ARG A 225 12.73 13.32 8.21
C ARG A 225 13.41 12.35 9.18
N ASN A 226 13.62 12.76 10.42
CA ASN A 226 14.17 11.86 11.44
C ASN A 226 13.19 10.73 11.81
N VAL A 227 11.87 10.97 11.78
CA VAL A 227 10.86 9.91 11.94
C VAL A 227 10.97 8.89 10.80
N VAL A 228 11.07 9.33 9.55
CA VAL A 228 11.26 8.45 8.38
C VAL A 228 12.59 7.67 8.47
N ILE A 229 13.67 8.30 8.97
CA ILE A 229 14.95 7.62 9.22
C ILE A 229 14.78 6.50 10.26
N GLU A 230 14.06 6.75 11.36
CA GLU A 230 13.81 5.71 12.37
C GLU A 230 12.88 4.60 11.81
N GLU A 231 11.91 4.96 10.99
CA GLU A 231 11.06 4.00 10.30
C GLU A 231 11.88 3.10 9.37
N ARG A 232 12.82 3.67 8.59
CA ARG A 232 13.76 2.89 7.79
C ARG A 232 14.58 1.94 8.66
N ARG A 233 15.09 2.41 9.79
CA ARG A 233 15.84 1.55 10.72
C ARG A 233 15.01 0.37 11.21
N MET A 234 13.74 0.59 11.54
CA MET A 234 12.85 -0.46 12.02
C MET A 234 12.41 -1.41 10.91
N ARG A 235 12.03 -0.87 9.75
CA ARG A 235 11.44 -1.67 8.66
C ARG A 235 12.48 -2.37 7.79
N THR A 236 13.68 -1.77 7.65
CA THR A 236 14.72 -2.27 6.76
C THR A 236 15.99 -2.63 7.53
N ASP A 237 16.66 -1.64 8.17
CA ASP A 237 18.03 -1.85 8.67
C ASP A 237 18.09 -2.86 9.83
N SER A 238 17.08 -2.92 10.69
CA SER A 238 16.98 -3.88 11.81
C SER A 238 16.14 -5.11 11.49
N ASN A 239 15.49 -5.17 10.31
CA ASN A 239 14.59 -6.23 9.92
C ASN A 239 15.22 -7.12 8.84
N PRO A 240 15.52 -8.39 9.11
CA PRO A 240 16.11 -9.30 8.13
C PRO A 240 15.30 -9.44 6.84
N ILE A 241 13.97 -9.46 6.95
CA ILE A 241 13.06 -9.55 5.77
C ILE A 241 13.13 -8.25 4.97
N GLY A 242 13.11 -7.09 5.65
CA GLY A 242 13.24 -5.79 5.00
C GLY A 242 14.56 -5.66 4.24
N ARG A 243 15.68 -6.08 4.84
CA ARG A 243 16.99 -6.12 4.15
C ARG A 243 16.98 -7.07 2.95
N LEU A 244 16.36 -8.24 3.10
CA LEU A 244 16.27 -9.19 1.99
C LEU A 244 15.46 -8.59 0.84
N LEU A 245 14.29 -8.01 1.10
CA LEU A 245 13.43 -7.42 0.08
C LEU A 245 14.15 -6.28 -0.65
N GLU A 246 14.82 -5.39 0.06
CA GLU A 246 15.59 -4.29 -0.54
C GLU A 246 16.70 -4.82 -1.46
N GLN A 247 17.51 -5.77 -0.99
CA GLN A 247 18.58 -6.34 -1.81
C GLN A 247 18.05 -7.21 -2.95
N PHE A 248 16.94 -7.90 -2.74
CA PHE A 248 16.28 -8.72 -3.74
C PHE A 248 15.73 -7.87 -4.89
N THR A 249 15.01 -6.79 -4.59
CA THR A 249 14.47 -5.88 -5.63
C THR A 249 15.61 -5.17 -6.35
N THR A 250 16.65 -4.73 -5.65
CA THR A 250 17.85 -4.15 -6.27
C THR A 250 18.56 -5.14 -7.20
N ALA A 251 18.60 -6.42 -6.86
CA ALA A 251 19.18 -7.44 -7.73
C ALA A 251 18.24 -7.81 -8.91
N ALA A 252 16.92 -7.81 -8.67
CA ALA A 252 15.93 -8.16 -9.68
C ALA A 252 15.84 -7.12 -10.79
N PHE A 253 15.91 -5.83 -10.46
CA PHE A 253 15.79 -4.74 -11.42
C PHE A 253 17.14 -4.07 -11.66
N GLN A 254 17.59 -4.10 -12.89
CA GLN A 254 18.90 -3.56 -13.30
C GLN A 254 18.77 -2.09 -13.73
N ALA A 255 17.69 -1.74 -14.40
CA ALA A 255 17.50 -0.45 -15.04
C ALA A 255 16.25 0.29 -14.57
N SER A 256 15.16 -0.44 -14.34
CA SER A 256 13.90 0.14 -13.86
C SER A 256 14.06 0.75 -12.47
N GLU A 257 13.39 1.87 -12.23
CA GLU A 257 13.32 2.58 -10.95
C GLU A 257 12.79 1.69 -9.81
N TYR A 258 12.18 0.56 -10.11
CA TYR A 258 11.76 -0.46 -9.14
C TYR A 258 12.92 -1.08 -8.32
N HIS A 259 14.17 -0.83 -8.68
CA HIS A 259 15.32 -1.23 -7.84
C HIS A 259 15.53 -0.33 -6.63
N ARG A 260 14.91 0.87 -6.56
CA ARG A 260 15.10 1.85 -5.48
C ARG A 260 14.06 1.64 -4.37
N PRO A 261 14.44 1.68 -3.08
CA PRO A 261 13.48 1.50 -1.99
C PRO A 261 12.55 2.70 -1.83
N THR A 262 11.25 2.45 -1.64
CA THR A 262 10.25 3.52 -1.42
C THR A 262 10.56 4.36 -0.18
N ILE A 263 11.11 3.76 0.87
CA ILE A 263 11.51 4.49 2.08
C ILE A 263 12.76 5.36 1.86
N GLY A 264 13.48 5.18 0.76
CA GLY A 264 14.69 5.89 0.42
C GLY A 264 15.97 5.30 1.01
N TRP A 265 17.10 5.58 0.37
CA TRP A 265 18.43 5.24 0.91
C TRP A 265 18.79 6.16 2.07
N MET A 266 19.54 5.66 3.07
CA MET A 266 19.95 6.43 4.24
C MET A 266 20.77 7.68 3.86
N SER A 267 21.61 7.61 2.82
CA SER A 267 22.37 8.75 2.30
C SER A 267 21.47 9.87 1.82
N ASP A 268 20.42 9.50 1.09
CA ASP A 268 19.48 10.43 0.46
C ASP A 268 18.59 11.08 1.53
N LEU A 269 18.05 10.26 2.46
CA LEU A 269 17.29 10.75 3.61
C LEU A 269 18.06 11.80 4.42
N ASN A 270 19.38 11.64 4.56
CA ASN A 270 20.23 12.60 5.27
C ASN A 270 20.57 13.86 4.45
N SER A 271 20.24 13.90 3.15
CA SER A 271 20.67 14.95 2.24
C SER A 271 19.54 15.83 1.70
N PHE A 272 18.30 15.33 1.58
CA PHE A 272 17.23 16.15 1.02
C PHE A 272 16.70 17.21 1.98
N SER A 273 16.17 18.30 1.41
CA SER A 273 15.68 19.50 2.10
C SER A 273 14.15 19.61 2.00
N ALA A 274 13.58 20.54 2.77
CA ALA A 274 12.17 20.91 2.61
C ALA A 274 11.89 21.46 1.21
N THR A 275 12.85 22.16 0.60
CA THR A 275 12.76 22.65 -0.78
C THR A 275 12.67 21.49 -1.78
N ASP A 276 13.41 20.39 -1.59
CA ASP A 276 13.30 19.20 -2.46
C ASP A 276 11.89 18.59 -2.41
N ALA A 277 11.30 18.49 -1.20
CA ALA A 277 9.94 17.99 -1.02
C ALA A 277 8.87 18.94 -1.62
N GLU A 278 9.07 20.25 -1.51
CA GLU A 278 8.19 21.26 -2.13
C GLU A 278 8.26 21.18 -3.66
N ASN A 279 9.45 20.98 -4.24
CA ASN A 279 9.62 20.78 -5.68
C ASN A 279 8.90 19.51 -6.16
N PHE A 280 9.06 18.40 -5.44
CA PHE A 280 8.36 17.14 -5.73
C PHE A 280 6.83 17.33 -5.69
N PHE A 281 6.32 18.01 -4.67
CA PHE A 281 4.91 18.36 -4.59
C PHE A 281 4.45 19.19 -5.79
N ASN A 282 5.15 20.28 -6.09
CA ASN A 282 4.77 21.18 -7.19
C ASN A 282 4.78 20.48 -8.55
N GLU A 283 5.62 19.46 -8.73
CA GLU A 283 5.70 18.70 -9.98
C GLU A 283 4.59 17.66 -10.10
N TYR A 284 4.28 16.89 -9.04
CA TYR A 284 3.44 15.70 -9.14
C TYR A 284 2.05 15.85 -8.52
N TYR A 285 1.85 16.74 -7.53
CA TYR A 285 0.57 16.90 -6.83
C TYR A 285 -0.34 17.92 -7.51
N ILE A 286 -0.59 17.68 -8.76
CA ILE A 286 -1.41 18.54 -9.62
C ILE A 286 -2.75 17.85 -9.95
N PRO A 287 -3.83 18.61 -10.15
CA PRO A 287 -5.17 18.04 -10.38
C PRO A 287 -5.25 17.03 -11.50
N SER A 288 -4.53 17.25 -12.61
CA SER A 288 -4.50 16.33 -13.76
C SER A 288 -3.81 14.99 -13.48
N ASN A 289 -3.08 14.89 -12.38
CA ASN A 289 -2.38 13.69 -11.90
C ASN A 289 -3.11 13.02 -10.72
N MET A 290 -4.35 13.43 -10.44
CA MET A 290 -5.11 13.00 -9.26
C MET A 290 -6.50 12.47 -9.64
N VAL A 291 -6.94 11.45 -8.90
CA VAL A 291 -8.32 10.94 -8.91
C VAL A 291 -8.89 11.03 -7.50
N LEU A 292 -10.00 11.73 -7.37
CA LEU A 292 -10.75 11.87 -6.12
C LEU A 292 -12.01 11.01 -6.18
N THR A 293 -12.11 10.03 -5.31
CA THR A 293 -13.28 9.14 -5.22
C THR A 293 -13.97 9.34 -3.88
N VAL A 294 -15.28 9.54 -3.91
CA VAL A 294 -16.14 9.69 -2.72
C VAL A 294 -17.25 8.66 -2.77
N VAL A 295 -17.46 7.94 -1.67
CA VAL A 295 -18.49 6.90 -1.55
C VAL A 295 -19.23 7.05 -0.23
N GLY A 296 -20.55 7.11 -0.24
CA GLY A 296 -21.34 7.16 0.97
C GLY A 296 -22.65 7.92 0.84
N ASP A 297 -23.16 8.40 1.97
CA ASP A 297 -24.39 9.19 2.05
C ASP A 297 -24.12 10.64 1.58
N VAL A 298 -23.86 10.74 0.30
CA VAL A 298 -23.63 12.00 -0.42
C VAL A 298 -24.39 11.96 -1.74
N LYS A 299 -25.16 13.02 -2.02
CA LYS A 299 -25.83 13.17 -3.31
C LYS A 299 -24.92 13.92 -4.26
N ALA A 300 -24.66 13.36 -5.42
CA ALA A 300 -23.73 13.94 -6.39
C ALA A 300 -24.11 15.38 -6.80
N GLY A 301 -25.40 15.66 -6.94
CA GLY A 301 -25.91 17.01 -7.27
C GLY A 301 -25.63 18.06 -6.19
N GLU A 302 -25.51 17.67 -4.91
CA GLU A 302 -25.18 18.55 -3.78
C GLU A 302 -23.69 18.59 -3.53
N ALA A 303 -22.99 17.47 -3.66
CA ALA A 303 -21.58 17.29 -3.39
C ALA A 303 -20.67 17.91 -4.48
N MET A 304 -21.02 17.75 -5.75
CA MET A 304 -20.19 18.23 -6.86
C MET A 304 -19.94 19.74 -6.83
N PRO A 305 -20.94 20.60 -6.59
CA PRO A 305 -20.69 22.04 -6.43
C PRO A 305 -19.74 22.39 -5.28
N ILE A 306 -19.77 21.63 -4.18
CA ILE A 306 -18.83 21.81 -3.05
C ILE A 306 -17.42 21.40 -3.48
N ILE A 307 -17.26 20.26 -4.14
CA ILE A 307 -15.96 19.81 -4.67
C ILE A 307 -15.42 20.85 -5.67
N GLU A 308 -16.20 21.33 -6.58
CA GLU A 308 -15.79 22.37 -7.54
C GLU A 308 -15.37 23.66 -6.84
N LYS A 309 -16.10 24.10 -5.80
CA LYS A 309 -15.77 25.28 -5.00
C LYS A 309 -14.40 25.17 -4.35
N TYR A 310 -14.05 24.02 -3.82
CA TYR A 310 -12.82 23.84 -3.05
C TYR A 310 -11.67 23.30 -3.92
N PHE A 311 -11.83 22.18 -4.57
CA PHE A 311 -10.78 21.53 -5.37
C PHE A 311 -10.54 22.19 -6.72
N GLY A 312 -11.57 22.85 -7.30
CA GLY A 312 -11.43 23.57 -8.57
C GLY A 312 -10.47 24.76 -8.52
N ARG A 313 -10.07 25.21 -7.32
CA ARG A 313 -9.09 26.29 -7.10
C ARG A 313 -7.64 25.82 -7.12
N ILE A 314 -7.40 24.50 -7.01
CA ILE A 314 -6.04 23.97 -7.06
C ILE A 314 -5.44 24.32 -8.43
N PRO A 315 -4.23 24.94 -8.46
CA PRO A 315 -3.59 25.34 -9.72
C PRO A 315 -3.41 24.16 -10.68
N SER A 316 -3.67 24.40 -11.96
CA SER A 316 -3.49 23.38 -13.01
C SER A 316 -2.16 23.59 -13.70
N HIS A 317 -1.44 22.50 -13.89
CA HIS A 317 -0.23 22.43 -14.69
C HIS A 317 -0.34 21.25 -15.67
N GLU A 318 0.54 21.21 -16.64
CA GLU A 318 0.67 20.06 -17.52
C GLU A 318 1.17 18.86 -16.72
N LYS A 319 0.58 17.67 -16.97
CA LYS A 319 1.03 16.44 -16.31
C LYS A 319 2.48 16.18 -16.68
N PRO A 320 3.37 15.87 -15.73
CA PRO A 320 4.75 15.55 -16.02
C PRO A 320 4.86 14.38 -16.99
N ASP A 321 5.85 14.44 -17.88
CA ASP A 321 6.18 13.30 -18.73
C ASP A 321 6.58 12.10 -17.87
N GLU A 322 5.98 10.96 -18.16
CA GLU A 322 6.34 9.72 -17.49
C GLU A 322 7.70 9.23 -18.03
N ARG A 323 8.74 9.32 -17.20
CA ARG A 323 10.11 8.96 -17.55
C ARG A 323 10.53 7.74 -16.76
N ILE A 324 10.24 6.57 -17.31
CA ILE A 324 10.62 5.30 -16.69
C ILE A 324 11.51 4.51 -17.63
N THR A 325 12.58 3.98 -17.06
CA THR A 325 13.50 3.12 -17.79
C THR A 325 12.92 1.71 -17.89
N ASN A 326 12.75 1.21 -19.10
CA ASN A 326 12.31 -0.16 -19.32
C ASN A 326 13.36 -1.16 -18.81
N GLU A 327 12.93 -2.09 -17.97
CA GLU A 327 13.79 -3.18 -17.53
C GLU A 327 14.16 -4.10 -18.72
N PRO A 328 15.44 -4.35 -18.98
CA PRO A 328 15.85 -5.28 -20.03
C PRO A 328 15.47 -6.73 -19.64
N PRO A 329 15.24 -7.62 -20.64
CA PRO A 329 14.97 -9.02 -20.36
C PRO A 329 16.08 -9.68 -19.54
N GLN A 330 15.72 -10.38 -18.49
CA GLN A 330 16.67 -11.13 -17.68
C GLN A 330 17.06 -12.44 -18.40
N ASN A 331 18.35 -12.69 -18.54
CA ASN A 331 18.90 -13.82 -19.29
C ASN A 331 19.65 -14.84 -18.41
N SER A 332 19.78 -14.57 -17.11
CA SER A 332 20.45 -15.47 -16.15
C SER A 332 19.82 -15.31 -14.77
N GLU A 333 19.84 -16.40 -13.99
CA GLU A 333 19.43 -16.34 -12.59
C GLU A 333 20.29 -15.33 -11.81
N ARG A 334 19.64 -14.55 -10.95
CA ARG A 334 20.29 -13.65 -9.98
C ARG A 334 20.05 -14.18 -8.58
N ARG A 335 21.00 -14.00 -7.65
CA ARG A 335 20.87 -14.57 -6.31
C ARG A 335 21.41 -13.63 -5.24
N VAL A 336 20.66 -13.48 -4.16
CA VAL A 336 21.02 -12.75 -2.94
C VAL A 336 20.89 -13.69 -1.75
N VAL A 337 21.91 -13.77 -0.91
CA VAL A 337 21.91 -14.63 0.29
C VAL A 337 22.35 -13.78 1.49
N LEU A 338 21.50 -13.71 2.50
CA LEU A 338 21.77 -13.04 3.76
C LEU A 338 21.99 -14.06 4.88
N GLN A 339 23.02 -13.83 5.67
CA GLN A 339 23.29 -14.58 6.91
C GLN A 339 22.76 -13.78 8.10
N GLU A 340 21.64 -14.21 8.69
CA GLU A 340 20.91 -13.44 9.70
C GLU A 340 20.53 -14.31 10.90
N MET A 341 20.46 -13.69 12.08
CA MET A 341 19.85 -14.31 13.27
C MET A 341 18.31 -14.30 13.16
N ALA A 342 17.79 -14.96 12.16
CA ALA A 342 16.36 -14.97 11.84
C ALA A 342 15.91 -16.35 11.34
N GLN A 343 14.58 -16.53 11.26
CA GLN A 343 14.00 -17.72 10.64
C GLN A 343 14.42 -17.79 9.17
N PRO A 344 14.89 -18.94 8.69
CA PRO A 344 15.28 -19.11 7.30
C PRO A 344 14.09 -18.86 6.37
N LEU A 345 14.35 -18.17 5.27
CA LEU A 345 13.36 -17.78 4.26
C LEU A 345 13.91 -18.04 2.86
N TYR A 346 13.07 -18.59 2.01
CA TYR A 346 13.27 -18.64 0.57
C TYR A 346 12.29 -17.69 -0.12
N LEU A 347 12.80 -16.87 -1.03
CA LEU A 347 12.05 -15.96 -1.90
C LEU A 347 12.55 -16.13 -3.32
N GLU A 348 11.67 -16.18 -4.30
CA GLU A 348 12.02 -16.10 -5.72
C GLU A 348 11.03 -15.23 -6.47
N GLY A 349 11.48 -14.55 -7.52
CA GLY A 349 10.66 -13.69 -8.36
C GLY A 349 10.99 -13.84 -9.83
N TYR A 350 9.98 -13.68 -10.66
CA TYR A 350 10.05 -13.83 -12.11
C TYR A 350 9.46 -12.58 -12.77
N HIS A 351 10.20 -11.94 -13.64
CA HIS A 351 9.69 -10.79 -14.40
C HIS A 351 8.46 -11.16 -15.22
N ARG A 352 7.47 -10.31 -15.14
CA ARG A 352 6.22 -10.37 -15.90
C ARG A 352 5.87 -8.96 -16.44
N PRO A 353 5.04 -8.87 -17.49
CA PRO A 353 4.52 -7.59 -17.96
C PRO A 353 3.67 -6.87 -16.90
N ASP A 354 3.40 -5.59 -17.14
CA ASP A 354 2.53 -4.73 -16.35
C ASP A 354 1.06 -5.18 -16.30
N TYR A 355 0.22 -4.43 -15.57
CA TYR A 355 -1.21 -4.71 -15.40
C TYR A 355 -2.07 -4.52 -16.67
N LEU A 356 -1.53 -3.88 -17.72
CA LEU A 356 -2.22 -3.74 -19.01
C LEU A 356 -2.06 -4.99 -19.89
N SER A 357 -1.23 -5.93 -19.48
CA SER A 357 -1.01 -7.18 -20.19
C SER A 357 -2.31 -7.99 -20.36
N PRO A 358 -2.58 -8.55 -21.55
CA PRO A 358 -3.70 -9.49 -21.73
C PRO A 358 -3.63 -10.71 -20.80
N ASP A 359 -2.44 -11.05 -20.31
CA ASP A 359 -2.19 -12.18 -19.42
C ASP A 359 -2.38 -11.81 -17.92
N ASP A 360 -2.65 -10.54 -17.58
CA ASP A 360 -2.72 -10.08 -16.19
C ASP A 360 -3.70 -10.91 -15.34
N ALA A 361 -4.92 -11.11 -15.81
CA ALA A 361 -5.90 -11.96 -15.14
C ALA A 361 -5.44 -13.42 -14.97
N VAL A 362 -4.59 -13.94 -15.87
CA VAL A 362 -4.04 -15.31 -15.75
C VAL A 362 -3.04 -15.37 -14.61
N TYR A 363 -2.20 -14.34 -14.43
CA TYR A 363 -1.28 -14.24 -13.29
C TYR A 363 -2.05 -14.17 -11.96
N ASP A 364 -3.15 -13.40 -11.90
CA ASP A 364 -4.03 -13.36 -10.73
C ASP A 364 -4.62 -14.76 -10.42
N GLY A 365 -5.05 -15.47 -11.46
CA GLY A 365 -5.54 -16.84 -11.32
C GLY A 365 -4.47 -17.82 -10.83
N ILE A 366 -3.22 -17.66 -11.26
CA ILE A 366 -2.09 -18.46 -10.76
C ILE A 366 -1.80 -18.11 -9.30
N ALA A 367 -1.79 -16.84 -8.93
CA ALA A 367 -1.58 -16.39 -7.55
C ALA A 367 -2.66 -16.95 -6.61
N ASP A 368 -3.94 -16.89 -7.00
CA ASP A 368 -5.05 -17.48 -6.23
C ASP A 368 -4.87 -18.99 -6.04
N LEU A 369 -4.57 -19.73 -7.11
CA LEU A 369 -4.37 -21.18 -7.06
C LEU A 369 -3.21 -21.58 -6.14
N MET A 370 -2.11 -20.83 -6.21
CA MET A 370 -0.90 -21.16 -5.46
C MET A 370 -1.01 -20.78 -3.98
N SER A 371 -1.82 -19.75 -3.61
CA SER A 371 -1.67 -19.09 -2.31
C SER A 371 -2.96 -18.90 -1.52
N GLU A 372 -4.14 -18.84 -2.16
CA GLU A 372 -5.34 -18.40 -1.45
C GLU A 372 -5.93 -19.48 -0.56
N GLY A 373 -5.72 -19.30 0.76
CA GLY A 373 -6.30 -20.12 1.82
C GLY A 373 -5.70 -21.51 1.94
N ARG A 374 -6.27 -22.29 2.88
CA ARG A 374 -5.74 -23.64 3.23
C ARG A 374 -5.87 -24.70 2.13
N THR A 375 -6.55 -24.40 1.05
CA THR A 375 -6.72 -25.30 -0.11
C THR A 375 -5.79 -24.98 -1.25
N SER A 376 -4.97 -23.92 -1.14
CA SER A 376 -3.98 -23.55 -2.13
C SER A 376 -2.88 -24.61 -2.28
N ARG A 377 -2.21 -24.63 -3.43
CA ARG A 377 -1.21 -25.65 -3.73
C ARG A 377 0.00 -25.58 -2.80
N LEU A 378 0.54 -24.37 -2.58
CA LEU A 378 1.72 -24.19 -1.72
C LEU A 378 1.41 -24.49 -0.26
N TYR A 379 0.28 -24.03 0.26
CA TYR A 379 -0.11 -24.37 1.63
C TYR A 379 -0.24 -25.89 1.81
N ARG A 380 -0.92 -26.58 0.89
CA ARG A 380 -1.07 -28.05 0.98
C ARG A 380 0.28 -28.74 0.88
N ALA A 381 1.10 -28.41 -0.11
CA ALA A 381 2.34 -29.10 -0.36
C ALA A 381 3.39 -28.86 0.73
N LEU A 382 3.63 -27.60 1.13
CA LEU A 382 4.75 -27.23 2.02
C LEU A 382 4.34 -27.21 3.48
N VAL A 383 3.13 -26.70 3.80
CA VAL A 383 2.71 -26.47 5.20
C VAL A 383 1.99 -27.70 5.77
N ARG A 384 0.98 -28.25 5.03
CA ARG A 384 0.14 -29.32 5.54
C ARG A 384 0.77 -30.70 5.39
N ASP A 385 1.25 -31.03 4.17
CA ASP A 385 1.63 -32.40 3.79
C ASP A 385 3.11 -32.66 4.11
N LYS A 386 4.04 -31.87 3.56
CA LYS A 386 5.48 -32.01 3.83
C LYS A 386 5.88 -31.44 5.19
N LYS A 387 5.16 -30.47 5.75
CA LYS A 387 5.42 -29.80 7.04
C LYS A 387 6.82 -29.20 7.15
N ILE A 388 7.34 -28.71 6.03
CA ILE A 388 8.67 -28.09 5.93
C ILE A 388 8.63 -26.56 6.04
N ALA A 389 7.46 -25.95 5.79
CA ALA A 389 7.27 -24.51 5.89
C ALA A 389 6.21 -24.15 6.95
N SER A 390 6.40 -23.02 7.63
CA SER A 390 5.37 -22.40 8.49
C SER A 390 4.37 -21.59 7.69
N ASP A 391 4.80 -21.04 6.56
CA ASP A 391 3.98 -20.31 5.60
C ASP A 391 4.62 -20.37 4.22
N ALA A 392 3.79 -20.39 3.16
CA ALA A 392 4.24 -20.35 1.77
C ALA A 392 3.14 -19.79 0.87
N ALA A 393 3.52 -18.86 -0.01
CA ALA A 393 2.60 -18.23 -0.97
C ALA A 393 3.30 -17.81 -2.26
N GLY A 394 2.50 -17.52 -3.29
CA GLY A 394 2.91 -16.84 -4.51
C GLY A 394 1.98 -15.65 -4.76
N PHE A 395 2.52 -14.55 -5.22
CA PHE A 395 1.77 -13.32 -5.43
C PHE A 395 2.36 -12.52 -6.61
N THR A 396 1.58 -11.58 -7.11
CA THR A 396 1.99 -10.67 -8.17
C THR A 396 2.07 -9.23 -7.64
N GLY A 397 2.72 -8.33 -8.38
CA GLY A 397 2.82 -6.92 -7.99
C GLY A 397 4.01 -6.59 -7.08
N LEU A 398 5.14 -7.26 -7.22
CA LEU A 398 6.37 -6.95 -6.49
C LEU A 398 7.38 -6.24 -7.40
N PRO A 399 7.87 -5.07 -7.07
CA PRO A 399 7.52 -4.22 -5.92
C PRO A 399 6.29 -3.33 -6.15
N GLY A 400 5.92 -3.06 -7.37
CA GLY A 400 4.73 -2.35 -7.85
C GLY A 400 4.04 -3.15 -8.95
N ASN A 401 3.08 -2.54 -9.69
CA ASN A 401 2.40 -3.23 -10.78
C ASN A 401 2.12 -2.36 -12.00
N LYS A 402 2.39 -1.05 -11.92
CA LYS A 402 2.18 -0.12 -13.03
C LYS A 402 3.09 -0.42 -14.22
N TYR A 403 4.29 -0.92 -13.95
CA TYR A 403 5.28 -1.30 -14.95
C TYR A 403 5.58 -2.79 -14.90
N ALA A 404 6.46 -3.27 -15.77
CA ALA A 404 6.95 -4.65 -15.70
C ALA A 404 7.50 -4.94 -14.29
N HIS A 405 7.00 -5.98 -13.66
CA HIS A 405 7.24 -6.29 -12.26
C HIS A 405 7.45 -7.80 -12.05
N LEU A 406 7.46 -8.26 -10.80
CA LEU A 406 7.69 -9.67 -10.49
C LEU A 406 6.39 -10.37 -10.07
N PHE A 407 6.27 -11.61 -10.52
CA PHE A 407 5.52 -12.65 -9.84
C PHE A 407 6.48 -13.32 -8.86
N ALA A 408 6.16 -13.34 -7.58
CA ALA A 408 7.04 -13.87 -6.55
C ALA A 408 6.43 -15.06 -5.80
N PHE A 409 7.30 -15.97 -5.32
CA PHE A 409 6.97 -17.05 -4.40
C PHE A 409 7.87 -16.95 -3.19
N TYR A 410 7.33 -17.26 -2.00
CA TYR A 410 8.12 -17.33 -0.79
C TYR A 410 7.72 -18.51 0.09
N ALA A 411 8.63 -18.94 0.96
CA ALA A 411 8.34 -19.90 2.01
C ALA A 411 9.24 -19.67 3.24
N PHE A 412 8.63 -19.58 4.42
CA PHE A 412 9.33 -19.55 5.70
C PHE A 412 9.59 -20.98 6.18
N CYS A 413 10.86 -21.33 6.40
CA CYS A 413 11.23 -22.69 6.80
C CYS A 413 10.76 -23.03 8.22
N MET A 414 10.27 -24.23 8.44
CA MET A 414 10.11 -24.77 9.79
C MET A 414 11.49 -25.07 10.42
N PRO A 415 11.59 -25.09 11.76
CA PRO A 415 12.84 -25.45 12.43
C PRO A 415 13.40 -26.80 11.93
N GLY A 416 14.69 -26.81 11.60
CA GLY A 416 15.39 -27.98 11.06
C GLY A 416 15.36 -28.09 9.53
N HIS A 417 14.60 -27.27 8.83
CA HIS A 417 14.52 -27.23 7.37
C HIS A 417 15.29 -26.05 6.77
N LYS A 418 15.69 -26.17 5.52
CA LYS A 418 16.54 -25.23 4.79
C LYS A 418 15.82 -24.60 3.59
N PRO A 419 16.25 -23.40 3.15
CA PRO A 419 15.68 -22.72 1.98
C PRO A 419 15.70 -23.57 0.70
N ASP A 420 16.69 -24.41 0.48
CA ASP A 420 16.77 -25.26 -0.72
C ASP A 420 15.66 -26.32 -0.76
N GLU A 421 15.16 -26.77 0.41
CA GLU A 421 13.98 -27.66 0.47
C GLU A 421 12.71 -26.92 0.05
N MET A 422 12.60 -25.63 0.41
CA MET A 422 11.50 -24.76 -0.02
C MET A 422 11.55 -24.54 -1.52
N ALA A 423 12.72 -24.22 -2.07
CA ALA A 423 12.95 -24.07 -3.50
C ALA A 423 12.48 -25.32 -4.26
N THR A 424 12.94 -26.50 -3.83
CA THR A 424 12.58 -27.77 -4.45
C THR A 424 11.06 -27.97 -4.45
N ALA A 425 10.40 -27.76 -3.31
CA ALA A 425 8.97 -27.98 -3.18
C ALA A 425 8.12 -26.96 -3.96
N ILE A 426 8.55 -25.70 -4.04
CA ILE A 426 7.91 -24.67 -4.87
C ILE A 426 8.04 -25.03 -6.34
N HIS A 427 9.25 -25.43 -6.78
CA HIS A 427 9.49 -25.83 -8.18
C HIS A 427 8.69 -27.07 -8.58
N GLU A 428 8.48 -28.04 -7.70
CA GLU A 428 7.59 -29.17 -7.96
C GLU A 428 6.16 -28.71 -8.30
N GLU A 429 5.64 -27.71 -7.59
CA GLU A 429 4.29 -27.18 -7.87
C GLU A 429 4.26 -26.32 -9.14
N ILE A 430 5.31 -25.53 -9.41
CA ILE A 430 5.48 -24.79 -10.66
C ILE A 430 5.56 -25.73 -11.86
N ASP A 431 6.31 -26.83 -11.76
CA ASP A 431 6.46 -27.80 -12.83
C ASP A 431 5.14 -28.55 -13.11
N LYS A 432 4.30 -28.76 -12.11
CA LYS A 432 2.92 -29.25 -12.32
C LYS A 432 2.10 -28.26 -13.13
N LEU A 433 2.22 -26.93 -12.90
CA LEU A 433 1.55 -25.91 -13.71
C LEU A 433 2.02 -25.92 -15.17
N LYS A 434 3.29 -26.24 -15.42
CA LYS A 434 3.87 -26.26 -16.76
C LYS A 434 3.53 -27.51 -17.55
N THR A 435 3.43 -28.65 -16.87
CA THR A 435 3.34 -29.96 -17.52
C THR A 435 1.95 -30.57 -17.50
N GLN A 436 1.08 -30.15 -16.58
CA GLN A 436 -0.24 -30.70 -16.37
C GLN A 436 -1.30 -29.61 -16.40
N ASP A 437 -2.49 -29.95 -16.90
CA ASP A 437 -3.65 -29.05 -16.77
C ASP A 437 -4.11 -29.05 -15.31
N ILE A 438 -4.51 -27.89 -14.81
CA ILE A 438 -5.20 -27.80 -13.52
C ILE A 438 -6.55 -28.52 -13.59
N SER A 439 -7.06 -28.99 -12.45
CA SER A 439 -8.35 -29.66 -12.38
C SER A 439 -9.52 -28.71 -12.70
N ASN A 440 -10.70 -29.27 -13.02
CA ASN A 440 -11.91 -28.45 -13.20
C ASN A 440 -12.32 -27.75 -11.89
N ASP A 441 -12.09 -28.41 -10.75
CA ASP A 441 -12.43 -27.86 -9.44
C ASP A 441 -11.50 -26.68 -9.09
N GLU A 442 -10.20 -26.76 -9.38
CA GLU A 442 -9.25 -25.66 -9.20
C GLU A 442 -9.62 -24.46 -10.09
N LEU A 443 -9.93 -24.67 -11.36
CA LEU A 443 -10.36 -23.59 -12.25
C LEU A 443 -11.67 -22.95 -11.77
N LYS A 444 -12.64 -23.77 -11.34
CA LYS A 444 -13.89 -23.28 -10.76
C LYS A 444 -13.66 -22.49 -9.47
N MET A 445 -12.72 -22.93 -8.63
CA MET A 445 -12.37 -22.27 -7.38
C MET A 445 -11.78 -20.88 -7.63
N ILE A 446 -10.83 -20.71 -8.55
CA ILE A 446 -10.27 -19.43 -8.98
C ILE A 446 -11.41 -18.46 -9.36
N LYS A 447 -12.27 -18.88 -10.29
CA LYS A 447 -13.40 -18.06 -10.78
C LYS A 447 -14.38 -17.66 -9.68
N THR A 448 -14.69 -18.60 -8.77
CA THR A 448 -15.61 -18.33 -7.65
C THR A 448 -15.01 -17.38 -6.64
N ARG A 449 -13.71 -17.52 -6.33
CA ARG A 449 -13.02 -16.62 -5.39
C ARG A 449 -12.90 -15.21 -5.94
N ALA A 450 -12.57 -15.04 -7.21
CA ALA A 450 -12.53 -13.72 -7.83
C ALA A 450 -13.86 -12.97 -7.66
N LYS A 451 -14.99 -13.64 -7.90
CA LYS A 451 -16.34 -13.08 -7.67
C LYS A 451 -16.60 -12.77 -6.19
N ALA A 452 -16.20 -13.66 -5.29
CA ALA A 452 -16.38 -13.46 -3.85
C ALA A 452 -15.49 -12.32 -3.31
N ASN A 453 -14.28 -12.15 -3.84
CA ASN A 453 -13.37 -11.07 -3.48
C ASN A 453 -13.95 -9.71 -3.91
N LEU A 454 -14.45 -9.62 -5.14
CA LEU A 454 -15.14 -8.43 -5.62
C LEU A 454 -16.32 -8.06 -4.69
N ILE A 455 -17.20 -9.01 -4.38
CA ILE A 455 -18.34 -8.74 -3.48
C ILE A 455 -17.86 -8.23 -2.11
N ARG A 456 -16.79 -8.78 -1.58
CA ARG A 456 -16.22 -8.32 -0.28
C ARG A 456 -15.67 -6.91 -0.36
N SER A 457 -14.93 -6.56 -1.42
CA SER A 457 -14.37 -5.21 -1.58
C SER A 457 -15.47 -4.14 -1.72
N LEU A 458 -16.60 -4.51 -2.33
CA LEU A 458 -17.78 -3.63 -2.44
C LEU A 458 -18.60 -3.50 -1.13
N GLY A 459 -18.23 -4.23 -0.06
CA GLY A 459 -18.99 -4.30 1.19
C GLY A 459 -18.92 -3.05 2.07
N SER A 460 -17.88 -2.23 1.95
CA SER A 460 -17.68 -0.99 2.74
C SER A 460 -17.55 0.23 1.83
N ASN A 461 -17.79 1.43 2.39
CA ASN A 461 -17.59 2.68 1.65
C ASN A 461 -16.11 2.88 1.31
N SER A 462 -15.20 2.63 2.26
CA SER A 462 -13.75 2.75 2.07
C SER A 462 -13.21 1.77 1.03
N GLY A 463 -13.62 0.49 1.10
CA GLY A 463 -13.23 -0.51 0.11
C GLY A 463 -13.71 -0.17 -1.29
N LEU A 464 -14.96 0.28 -1.42
CA LEU A 464 -15.51 0.70 -2.71
C LEU A 464 -14.84 1.98 -3.24
N ALA A 465 -14.52 2.95 -2.37
CA ALA A 465 -13.79 4.16 -2.75
C ALA A 465 -12.39 3.82 -3.30
N PHE A 466 -11.66 2.92 -2.62
CA PHE A 466 -10.39 2.41 -3.08
C PHE A 466 -10.50 1.74 -4.44
N GLU A 467 -11.38 0.76 -4.59
CA GLU A 467 -11.51 -0.03 -5.82
C GLU A 467 -11.92 0.83 -7.03
N LEU A 468 -12.90 1.71 -6.85
CA LEU A 468 -13.32 2.62 -7.93
C LEU A 468 -12.20 3.61 -8.28
N GLY A 469 -11.54 4.17 -7.26
CA GLY A 469 -10.47 5.16 -7.44
C GLY A 469 -9.25 4.59 -8.17
N ILE A 470 -8.77 3.44 -7.73
CA ILE A 470 -7.59 2.80 -8.32
C ILE A 470 -7.85 2.34 -9.76
N ASN A 471 -9.04 1.78 -10.04
CA ASN A 471 -9.39 1.39 -11.41
C ASN A 471 -9.57 2.60 -12.32
N GLN A 472 -10.20 3.68 -11.84
CA GLN A 472 -10.30 4.94 -12.59
C GLN A 472 -8.91 5.52 -12.88
N ALA A 473 -8.00 5.50 -11.92
CA ALA A 473 -6.66 6.05 -12.09
C ALA A 473 -5.81 5.24 -13.08
N ARG A 474 -5.86 3.91 -12.99
CA ARG A 474 -5.02 3.01 -13.79
C ARG A 474 -5.50 2.81 -15.23
N TYR A 475 -6.83 2.76 -15.42
CA TYR A 475 -7.42 2.40 -16.71
C TYR A 475 -8.23 3.52 -17.35
N ASP A 476 -8.33 4.67 -16.67
CA ASP A 476 -9.25 5.77 -17.02
C ASP A 476 -10.72 5.30 -17.12
N ASP A 477 -11.04 4.16 -16.50
CA ASP A 477 -12.39 3.59 -16.46
C ASP A 477 -12.59 2.73 -15.19
N TRP A 478 -13.37 3.23 -14.24
CA TRP A 478 -13.71 2.52 -13.01
C TRP A 478 -14.41 1.16 -13.24
N ARG A 479 -15.00 0.94 -14.44
CA ARG A 479 -15.68 -0.33 -14.80
C ARG A 479 -14.72 -1.50 -14.94
N GLU A 480 -13.42 -1.23 -15.05
CA GLU A 480 -12.39 -2.27 -15.08
C GLU A 480 -12.42 -3.17 -13.85
N LEU A 481 -12.85 -2.64 -12.70
CA LEU A 481 -13.14 -3.40 -11.49
C LEU A 481 -14.02 -4.64 -11.76
N PHE A 482 -15.04 -4.49 -12.57
CA PHE A 482 -15.96 -5.58 -12.93
C PHE A 482 -15.43 -6.41 -14.10
N ARG A 483 -14.83 -5.76 -15.10
CA ARG A 483 -14.27 -6.44 -16.27
C ARG A 483 -13.11 -7.36 -15.94
N GLN A 484 -12.37 -7.06 -14.87
CA GLN A 484 -11.30 -7.94 -14.39
C GLN A 484 -11.87 -9.31 -13.97
N VAL A 485 -12.98 -9.33 -13.25
CA VAL A 485 -13.67 -10.59 -12.89
C VAL A 485 -14.15 -11.33 -14.13
N ASP A 486 -14.65 -10.61 -15.14
CA ASP A 486 -15.05 -11.21 -16.41
C ASP A 486 -13.86 -11.79 -17.19
N ARG A 487 -12.68 -11.15 -17.12
CA ARG A 487 -11.42 -11.69 -17.67
C ARG A 487 -11.00 -12.96 -16.94
N ILE A 488 -11.05 -12.97 -15.61
CA ILE A 488 -10.76 -14.17 -14.81
C ILE A 488 -11.75 -15.30 -15.12
N ASP A 489 -13.02 -14.99 -15.35
CA ASP A 489 -14.04 -16.00 -15.71
C ASP A 489 -13.78 -16.65 -17.07
N LYS A 490 -13.06 -15.97 -17.97
CA LYS A 490 -12.67 -16.50 -19.30
C LYS A 490 -11.36 -17.29 -19.31
N ILE A 491 -10.58 -17.29 -18.22
CA ILE A 491 -9.32 -18.02 -18.14
C ILE A 491 -9.57 -19.51 -18.41
N SER A 492 -8.70 -20.10 -19.21
CA SER A 492 -8.66 -21.54 -19.48
C SER A 492 -7.46 -22.22 -18.80
N LYS A 493 -7.50 -23.54 -18.67
CA LYS A 493 -6.38 -24.35 -18.19
C LYS A 493 -5.14 -24.18 -19.08
N ALA A 494 -5.36 -24.06 -20.39
CA ALA A 494 -4.30 -23.85 -21.37
C ALA A 494 -3.60 -22.50 -21.17
N ASP A 495 -4.34 -21.44 -20.78
CA ASP A 495 -3.74 -20.14 -20.48
C ASP A 495 -2.82 -20.20 -19.28
N ILE A 496 -3.24 -20.84 -18.19
CA ILE A 496 -2.42 -21.05 -17.00
C ILE A 496 -1.13 -21.78 -17.36
N ARG A 497 -1.21 -22.89 -18.11
CA ARG A 497 -0.04 -23.64 -18.52
C ARG A 497 0.87 -22.84 -19.46
N ARG A 498 0.32 -22.10 -20.41
CA ARG A 498 1.07 -21.24 -21.34
C ARG A 498 1.83 -20.15 -20.59
N VAL A 499 1.16 -19.44 -19.67
CA VAL A 499 1.78 -18.36 -18.89
C VAL A 499 2.84 -18.91 -17.93
N ALA A 500 2.57 -20.03 -17.27
CA ALA A 500 3.56 -20.69 -16.40
C ALA A 500 4.83 -21.08 -17.18
N ASN A 501 4.71 -21.66 -18.39
CA ASN A 501 5.86 -21.99 -19.22
C ASN A 501 6.64 -20.76 -19.71
N LYS A 502 5.93 -19.68 -20.06
CA LYS A 502 6.53 -18.43 -20.54
C LYS A 502 7.32 -17.72 -19.43
N THR A 503 6.80 -17.70 -18.22
CA THR A 503 7.26 -16.81 -17.14
C THR A 503 8.23 -17.51 -16.17
N PHE A 504 7.89 -18.70 -15.68
CA PHE A 504 8.64 -19.35 -14.61
C PHE A 504 9.84 -20.15 -15.14
N THR A 505 10.78 -19.47 -15.77
CA THR A 505 12.01 -20.06 -16.31
C THR A 505 13.21 -19.72 -15.42
N ALA A 506 14.21 -20.59 -15.37
CA ALA A 506 15.41 -20.36 -14.57
C ALA A 506 16.16 -19.08 -14.96
N SER A 507 16.18 -18.73 -16.25
CA SER A 507 16.83 -17.51 -16.71
C SER A 507 16.10 -16.22 -16.30
N ASN A 508 14.79 -16.30 -16.06
CA ASN A 508 13.95 -15.17 -15.64
C ASN A 508 13.83 -15.05 -14.11
N ARG A 509 14.56 -15.86 -13.34
CA ARG A 509 14.43 -15.98 -11.89
C ARG A 509 15.45 -15.14 -11.16
N THR A 510 15.00 -14.39 -10.15
CA THR A 510 15.82 -13.83 -9.07
C THR A 510 15.50 -14.57 -7.78
N VAL A 511 16.51 -14.93 -7.00
CA VAL A 511 16.38 -15.70 -5.74
C VAL A 511 16.90 -14.86 -4.59
N GLY A 512 16.15 -14.80 -3.50
CA GLY A 512 16.52 -14.20 -2.23
C GLY A 512 16.45 -15.23 -1.10
N ILE A 513 17.47 -15.30 -0.26
CA ILE A 513 17.55 -16.27 0.82
C ILE A 513 17.97 -15.60 2.13
N ILE A 514 17.31 -15.96 3.22
CA ILE A 514 17.83 -15.79 4.56
C ILE A 514 18.26 -17.17 5.05
N GLU A 515 19.55 -17.31 5.39
CA GLU A 515 20.09 -18.44 6.13
C GLU A 515 20.30 -18.03 7.59
N THR A 516 19.95 -18.90 8.54
CA THR A 516 20.19 -18.61 9.96
C THR A 516 21.70 -18.60 10.24
N ALA A 517 22.22 -17.46 10.64
CA ALA A 517 23.61 -17.33 11.08
C ALA A 517 23.88 -18.21 12.30
N ALA A 518 25.05 -18.83 12.35
CA ALA A 518 25.49 -19.51 13.57
C ALA A 518 25.62 -18.47 14.70
N PRO A 519 25.19 -18.81 15.94
CA PRO A 519 25.43 -17.91 17.07
C PRO A 519 26.94 -17.61 17.18
N PRO A 520 27.32 -16.37 17.53
CA PRO A 520 28.73 -16.03 17.72
C PRO A 520 29.35 -17.05 18.67
N SER A 521 30.40 -17.72 18.21
CA SER A 521 31.19 -18.62 19.11
C SER A 521 31.60 -17.81 20.31
N ALA A 522 31.21 -18.24 21.51
CA ALA A 522 31.72 -17.65 22.75
C ALA A 522 33.25 -17.63 22.68
N GLN A 523 33.84 -16.44 22.57
CA GLN A 523 35.29 -16.33 22.67
C GLN A 523 35.68 -16.93 24.03
N PRO A 524 36.62 -17.87 24.10
CA PRO A 524 37.08 -18.35 25.37
C PRO A 524 37.56 -17.15 26.15
N SER A 525 36.98 -16.94 27.33
CA SER A 525 37.45 -15.93 28.28
C SER A 525 38.97 -16.17 28.46
N LYS A 526 39.79 -15.20 28.04
CA LYS A 526 41.21 -15.22 28.41
C LYS A 526 41.24 -15.25 29.92
N GLY A 527 41.45 -16.45 30.46
CA GLY A 527 41.75 -16.63 31.86
C GLY A 527 42.91 -15.73 32.22
N GLY A 528 42.69 -14.83 33.18
CA GLY A 528 43.77 -14.05 33.75
C GLY A 528 44.71 -14.99 34.47
N GLU A 529 45.97 -14.88 34.16
CA GLU A 529 47.09 -15.13 35.08
C GLU A 529 47.48 -13.81 35.75
#